data_eabd9b895bc904f266598f93234246fd
#
_entry.id   eabd9b895bc904f266598f93234246fd
#
_cell.length_a   1.000
_cell.length_b   1.000
_cell.length_c   1.000
_cell.angle_alpha   90.00
_cell.angle_beta   90.00
_cell.angle_gamma   90.00
#
_symmetry.space_group_name_H-M   'P 1'
#
loop_
_entity.id
_entity.type
_entity.pdbx_description
1 polymer ?
#
loop_
_entity_poly.entity_id
_entity_poly.type
_entity_poly.pdbx_seq_one_letter_code
_entity_poly.pdbx_strand_id
1 'polypeptide(L)'
;MLTQKPEGAEGTEPAAPSTPARVDNLICYFEGQYVPLGEAKVSIMTSAFMYGTGVFEGIRAYWNPTTETLYGLRFREHMERLRRNASILLMTGLPPVDELVRIATEIVRRNGFRSDVYIRPAVYKSGTAVGVKLHGMPHDLCMFVVPFGNYVDVDKGITMMTSTWRRNPDDSIPARGKITGGYVNMAFQKTEAELNGYDEALVLTKDGAASEASAANFFIVRDGVLITPPTSDDILEGITRTGVFEIAAALGIPTEVRAVDRSEIYVADEMFLCGTGVQLAPVVELDHRPIGGGRVGHIAREIHDTYFAAVRGEDPRFKHWLTPIPSR
;
A
#
# COMPACT_ATOMS: atom_id res chain seq x y z
N MET A 1 -42.46 -3.42 25.93
CA MET A 1 -42.59 -4.24 24.74
C MET A 1 -41.23 -4.19 24.04
N LEU A 2 -40.44 -5.23 24.19
CA LEU A 2 -39.15 -5.39 23.54
C LEU A 2 -39.42 -6.00 22.13
N THR A 3 -39.16 -5.25 21.09
CA THR A 3 -39.27 -5.73 19.73
C THR A 3 -38.08 -6.61 19.38
N GLN A 4 -38.37 -7.84 19.00
CA GLN A 4 -37.41 -8.84 18.51
C GLN A 4 -36.70 -8.34 17.24
N LYS A 5 -35.38 -8.53 17.19
CA LYS A 5 -34.59 -8.40 15.95
C LYS A 5 -35.02 -9.50 14.96
N PRO A 6 -35.06 -9.22 13.66
CA PRO A 6 -35.21 -10.28 12.66
C PRO A 6 -33.91 -11.11 12.56
N GLU A 7 -34.02 -12.41 12.71
CA GLU A 7 -33.01 -13.40 12.30
C GLU A 7 -32.89 -13.45 10.78
N GLY A 8 -31.68 -13.48 10.29
CA GLY A 8 -31.39 -13.96 8.93
C GLY A 8 -30.81 -12.93 7.96
N ALA A 9 -29.52 -12.61 8.10
CA ALA A 9 -28.64 -12.34 6.97
C ALA A 9 -27.26 -12.89 7.37
N GLU A 10 -26.97 -14.12 6.96
CA GLU A 10 -25.59 -14.63 6.95
C GLU A 10 -24.82 -13.80 5.93
N GLY A 11 -24.18 -12.72 6.40
CA GLY A 11 -23.17 -12.02 5.66
C GLY A 11 -21.99 -12.94 5.48
N THR A 12 -21.72 -13.36 4.25
CA THR A 12 -20.44 -14.03 3.90
C THR A 12 -19.33 -13.05 4.22
N GLU A 13 -18.56 -13.33 5.28
CA GLU A 13 -17.30 -12.62 5.53
C GLU A 13 -16.47 -12.65 4.24
N PRO A 14 -15.92 -11.49 3.80
CA PRO A 14 -14.95 -11.51 2.73
C PRO A 14 -13.76 -12.36 3.20
N ALA A 15 -13.46 -13.42 2.47
CA ALA A 15 -12.39 -14.33 2.80
C ALA A 15 -11.09 -13.53 2.97
N ALA A 16 -10.59 -13.46 4.20
CA ALA A 16 -9.25 -12.96 4.46
C ALA A 16 -8.28 -13.71 3.53
N PRO A 17 -7.28 -13.03 2.92
CA PRO A 17 -6.34 -13.71 2.04
C PRO A 17 -5.75 -14.89 2.78
N SER A 18 -6.01 -16.10 2.30
CA SER A 18 -5.59 -17.35 2.92
C SER A 18 -4.06 -17.36 3.00
N THR A 19 -3.52 -17.12 4.19
CA THR A 19 -2.09 -17.32 4.44
C THR A 19 -1.79 -18.80 4.19
N PRO A 20 -0.84 -19.14 3.30
CA PRO A 20 -0.53 -20.54 3.01
C PRO A 20 -0.11 -21.25 4.29
N ALA A 21 -0.55 -22.47 4.48
CA ALA A 21 -0.41 -23.29 5.69
C ALA A 21 1.05 -23.57 6.15
N ARG A 22 2.08 -23.02 5.50
CA ARG A 22 3.52 -23.15 5.85
C ARG A 22 4.36 -21.98 5.36
N VAL A 23 4.09 -20.78 5.85
CA VAL A 23 4.98 -19.63 5.59
C VAL A 23 6.35 -19.77 6.26
N ASP A 24 6.46 -20.55 7.34
CA ASP A 24 7.69 -20.72 8.12
C ASP A 24 8.88 -21.24 7.30
N ASN A 25 8.62 -21.99 6.23
CA ASN A 25 9.67 -22.56 5.36
C ASN A 25 10.07 -21.62 4.21
N LEU A 26 9.36 -20.49 4.01
CA LEU A 26 9.73 -19.51 3.00
C LEU A 26 11.07 -18.88 3.36
N ILE A 27 11.92 -18.68 2.38
CA ILE A 27 13.21 -18.01 2.57
C ILE A 27 12.99 -16.50 2.64
N CYS A 28 13.50 -15.90 3.71
CA CYS A 28 13.57 -14.46 3.90
C CYS A 28 15.03 -14.00 3.99
N TYR A 29 15.23 -12.69 3.94
CA TYR A 29 16.51 -12.05 4.30
C TYR A 29 16.36 -11.45 5.69
N PHE A 30 17.24 -11.79 6.61
CA PHE A 30 17.21 -11.35 7.99
C PHE A 30 18.62 -11.09 8.50
N GLU A 31 18.91 -9.87 8.92
CA GLU A 31 20.18 -9.45 9.54
C GLU A 31 21.41 -9.96 8.77
N GLY A 32 21.43 -9.73 7.44
CA GLY A 32 22.55 -10.09 6.58
C GLY A 32 22.55 -11.50 6.01
N GLN A 33 21.56 -12.35 6.36
CA GLN A 33 21.51 -13.76 5.97
C GLN A 33 20.18 -14.14 5.31
N TYR A 34 20.22 -15.18 4.49
CA TYR A 34 19.01 -15.83 3.95
C TYR A 34 18.67 -17.03 4.83
N VAL A 35 17.55 -16.94 5.53
CA VAL A 35 17.09 -17.96 6.50
C VAL A 35 15.63 -18.32 6.27
N PRO A 36 15.14 -19.47 6.76
CA PRO A 36 13.70 -19.75 6.82
C PRO A 36 12.98 -18.68 7.65
N LEU A 37 11.79 -18.27 7.22
CA LEU A 37 11.03 -17.19 7.87
C LEU A 37 10.71 -17.52 9.33
N GLY A 38 10.48 -18.81 9.66
CA GLY A 38 10.26 -19.27 11.04
C GLY A 38 11.48 -19.09 11.97
N GLU A 39 12.67 -18.86 11.41
CA GLU A 39 13.92 -18.62 12.18
C GLU A 39 14.20 -17.12 12.37
N ALA A 40 13.55 -16.24 11.57
CA ALA A 40 13.72 -14.79 11.67
C ALA A 40 12.97 -14.26 12.91
N LYS A 41 13.66 -14.15 14.03
CA LYS A 41 13.10 -13.79 15.33
C LYS A 41 13.80 -12.59 15.93
N VAL A 42 13.01 -11.67 16.51
CA VAL A 42 13.51 -10.54 17.29
C VAL A 42 13.15 -10.71 18.77
N SER A 43 13.95 -10.10 19.64
CA SER A 43 13.63 -10.04 21.07
C SER A 43 12.36 -9.20 21.29
N ILE A 44 11.53 -9.58 22.27
CA ILE A 44 10.41 -8.76 22.72
C ILE A 44 10.85 -7.39 23.27
N MET A 45 12.13 -7.24 23.62
CA MET A 45 12.71 -5.97 24.05
C MET A 45 13.14 -5.08 22.88
N THR A 46 13.06 -5.55 21.62
CA THR A 46 13.48 -4.78 20.45
C THR A 46 12.71 -3.46 20.36
N SER A 47 13.43 -2.36 20.19
CA SER A 47 12.84 -1.01 20.15
C SER A 47 11.74 -0.89 19.09
N ALA A 48 11.94 -1.49 17.92
CA ALA A 48 10.89 -1.49 16.89
C ALA A 48 9.63 -2.22 17.33
N PHE A 49 9.74 -3.32 18.08
CA PHE A 49 8.59 -4.06 18.61
C PHE A 49 7.85 -3.26 19.69
N MET A 50 8.60 -2.63 20.60
CA MET A 50 8.02 -1.89 21.73
C MET A 50 7.47 -0.51 21.36
N TYR A 51 8.12 0.18 20.41
CA TYR A 51 7.88 1.60 20.14
C TYR A 51 7.54 1.92 18.68
N GLY A 52 7.44 0.90 17.81
CA GLY A 52 7.14 1.11 16.40
C GLY A 52 8.23 1.85 15.62
N THR A 53 9.48 1.77 16.06
CA THR A 53 10.63 2.50 15.49
C THR A 53 11.23 1.75 14.29
N GLY A 54 10.45 1.54 13.28
CA GLY A 54 10.84 0.94 12.01
C GLY A 54 10.20 1.65 10.82
N VAL A 55 10.73 1.39 9.64
CA VAL A 55 10.14 1.77 8.35
C VAL A 55 10.04 0.55 7.46
N PHE A 56 9.07 0.52 6.58
CA PHE A 56 8.90 -0.62 5.68
C PHE A 56 8.43 -0.20 4.30
N GLU A 57 8.51 -1.14 3.36
CA GLU A 57 7.89 -1.03 2.04
C GLU A 57 6.92 -2.17 1.81
N GLY A 58 6.00 -1.94 0.88
CA GLY A 58 5.18 -2.97 0.27
C GLY A 58 5.43 -2.96 -1.23
N ILE A 59 5.86 -4.09 -1.78
CA ILE A 59 6.21 -4.21 -3.19
C ILE A 59 5.49 -5.44 -3.75
N ARG A 60 4.98 -5.36 -4.97
CA ARG A 60 4.44 -6.53 -5.66
C ARG A 60 5.39 -7.01 -6.76
N ALA A 61 5.35 -8.32 -7.00
CA ALA A 61 5.78 -8.88 -8.27
C ALA A 61 4.62 -9.68 -8.88
N TYR A 62 4.42 -9.48 -10.18
CA TYR A 62 3.29 -10.02 -10.94
C TYR A 62 3.74 -11.16 -11.83
N TRP A 63 3.03 -12.28 -11.75
CA TRP A 63 3.31 -13.44 -12.57
C TRP A 63 2.71 -13.27 -13.97
N ASN A 64 3.53 -13.44 -14.99
CA ASN A 64 3.07 -13.56 -16.37
C ASN A 64 3.20 -15.02 -16.83
N PRO A 65 2.08 -15.74 -17.02
CA PRO A 65 2.10 -17.14 -17.39
C PRO A 65 2.61 -17.39 -18.81
N THR A 66 2.52 -16.40 -19.70
CA THR A 66 2.99 -16.51 -21.09
C THR A 66 4.52 -16.52 -21.18
N THR A 67 5.17 -15.68 -20.38
CA THR A 67 6.64 -15.57 -20.35
C THR A 67 7.27 -16.39 -19.23
N GLU A 68 6.46 -17.05 -18.38
CA GLU A 68 6.87 -17.75 -17.15
C GLU A 68 7.82 -16.91 -16.27
N THR A 69 7.53 -15.61 -16.17
CA THR A 69 8.37 -14.64 -15.47
C THR A 69 7.57 -13.86 -14.43
N LEU A 70 8.13 -13.67 -13.25
CA LEU A 70 7.66 -12.68 -12.28
C LEU A 70 8.27 -11.32 -12.63
N TYR A 71 7.46 -10.29 -12.67
CA TYR A 71 7.89 -8.91 -12.87
C TYR A 71 7.77 -8.12 -11.57
N GLY A 72 8.91 -7.81 -10.95
CA GLY A 72 8.97 -6.93 -9.79
C GLY A 72 8.65 -5.49 -10.18
N LEU A 73 7.61 -4.92 -9.58
CA LEU A 73 7.13 -3.58 -9.91
C LEU A 73 7.95 -2.52 -9.18
N ARG A 74 8.64 -1.64 -9.92
CA ARG A 74 9.35 -0.45 -9.42
C ARG A 74 10.25 -0.73 -8.22
N PHE A 75 11.01 -1.82 -8.27
CA PHE A 75 11.89 -2.24 -7.17
C PHE A 75 12.85 -1.14 -6.75
N ARG A 76 13.45 -0.44 -7.72
CA ARG A 76 14.41 0.64 -7.46
C ARG A 76 13.78 1.77 -6.66
N GLU A 77 12.65 2.28 -7.10
CA GLU A 77 11.95 3.41 -6.47
C GLU A 77 11.49 3.06 -5.05
N HIS A 78 11.04 1.83 -4.83
CA HIS A 78 10.70 1.34 -3.50
C HIS A 78 11.94 1.27 -2.59
N MET A 79 13.07 0.79 -3.06
CA MET A 79 14.30 0.72 -2.25
C MET A 79 14.89 2.10 -1.99
N GLU A 80 14.78 3.03 -2.93
CA GLU A 80 15.13 4.43 -2.73
C GLU A 80 14.26 5.07 -1.64
N ARG A 81 12.92 4.86 -1.69
CA ARG A 81 12.01 5.37 -0.67
C ARG A 81 12.27 4.72 0.70
N LEU A 82 12.51 3.42 0.77
CA LEU A 82 12.90 2.74 2.00
C LEU A 82 14.11 3.40 2.66
N ARG A 83 15.16 3.71 1.88
CA ARG A 83 16.35 4.38 2.38
C ARG A 83 16.09 5.81 2.85
N ARG A 84 15.30 6.58 2.07
CA ARG A 84 14.87 7.93 2.49
C ARG A 84 14.07 7.89 3.79
N ASN A 85 13.13 6.96 3.91
CA ASN A 85 12.31 6.81 5.11
C ASN A 85 13.15 6.37 6.31
N ALA A 86 14.11 5.48 6.13
CA ALA A 86 15.03 5.07 7.18
C ALA A 86 15.85 6.25 7.74
N SER A 87 16.23 7.22 6.89
CA SER A 87 16.97 8.40 7.34
C SER A 87 16.15 9.31 8.27
N ILE A 88 14.81 9.33 8.15
CA ILE A 88 13.92 10.06 9.09
C ILE A 88 14.09 9.51 10.51
N LEU A 89 14.25 8.20 10.66
CA LEU A 89 14.49 7.55 11.96
C LEU A 89 15.98 7.40 12.30
N LEU A 90 16.85 8.18 11.66
CA LEU A 90 18.32 8.14 11.86
C LEU A 90 18.91 6.72 11.69
N MET A 91 18.43 5.98 10.71
CA MET A 91 18.97 4.68 10.29
C MET A 91 19.79 4.89 9.02
N THR A 92 21.11 4.84 9.15
CA THR A 92 22.09 5.11 8.08
C THR A 92 22.97 3.89 7.80
N GLY A 93 23.75 3.93 6.72
CA GLY A 93 24.64 2.80 6.40
C GLY A 93 23.96 1.58 5.81
N LEU A 94 22.71 1.72 5.35
CA LEU A 94 21.99 0.66 4.65
C LEU A 94 22.68 0.27 3.34
N PRO A 95 22.52 -0.99 2.86
CA PRO A 95 23.02 -1.41 1.57
C PRO A 95 22.62 -0.44 0.44
N PRO A 96 23.46 -0.29 -0.61
CA PRO A 96 23.06 0.47 -1.81
C PRO A 96 21.76 -0.04 -2.43
N VAL A 97 21.06 0.82 -3.18
CA VAL A 97 19.79 0.47 -3.82
C VAL A 97 19.89 -0.81 -4.67
N ASP A 98 20.96 -0.92 -5.46
CA ASP A 98 21.19 -2.10 -6.32
C ASP A 98 21.30 -3.40 -5.52
N GLU A 99 21.93 -3.34 -4.35
CA GLU A 99 22.05 -4.48 -3.45
C GLU A 99 20.69 -4.84 -2.83
N LEU A 100 19.89 -3.85 -2.42
CA LEU A 100 18.52 -4.08 -1.92
C LEU A 100 17.63 -4.71 -3.00
N VAL A 101 17.73 -4.25 -4.25
CA VAL A 101 17.03 -4.84 -5.39
C VAL A 101 17.49 -6.28 -5.63
N ARG A 102 18.81 -6.55 -5.53
CA ARG A 102 19.35 -7.90 -5.65
C ARG A 102 18.82 -8.82 -4.55
N ILE A 103 18.76 -8.36 -3.31
CA ILE A 103 18.18 -9.13 -2.19
C ILE A 103 16.72 -9.45 -2.46
N ALA A 104 15.90 -8.47 -2.87
CA ALA A 104 14.50 -8.68 -3.20
C ALA A 104 14.30 -9.71 -4.32
N THR A 105 15.09 -9.60 -5.39
CA THR A 105 15.07 -10.55 -6.50
C THR A 105 15.44 -11.96 -6.03
N GLU A 106 16.47 -12.08 -5.21
CA GLU A 106 16.98 -13.37 -4.74
C GLU A 106 16.01 -14.07 -3.80
N ILE A 107 15.33 -13.38 -2.86
CA ILE A 107 14.32 -14.03 -2.02
C ILE A 107 13.13 -14.54 -2.83
N VAL A 108 12.69 -13.80 -3.85
CA VAL A 108 11.61 -14.26 -4.74
C VAL A 108 12.08 -15.50 -5.52
N ARG A 109 13.29 -15.48 -6.11
CA ARG A 109 13.87 -16.58 -6.86
C ARG A 109 14.04 -17.84 -6.00
N ARG A 110 14.49 -17.71 -4.74
CA ARG A 110 14.70 -18.87 -3.84
C ARG A 110 13.41 -19.57 -3.49
N ASN A 111 12.31 -18.83 -3.40
CA ASN A 111 10.99 -19.39 -3.07
C ASN A 111 10.25 -19.98 -4.28
N GLY A 112 10.65 -19.66 -5.52
CA GLY A 112 10.15 -20.30 -6.74
C GLY A 112 8.66 -20.12 -7.01
N PHE A 113 8.08 -18.98 -6.67
CA PHE A 113 6.66 -18.69 -6.88
C PHE A 113 6.30 -18.61 -8.38
N ARG A 114 5.13 -19.13 -8.71
CA ARG A 114 4.46 -19.01 -10.01
C ARG A 114 3.09 -18.33 -9.88
N SER A 115 3.01 -17.35 -9.00
CA SER A 115 1.82 -16.53 -8.72
C SER A 115 2.27 -15.14 -8.30
N ASP A 116 1.35 -14.19 -8.26
CA ASP A 116 1.61 -12.85 -7.75
C ASP A 116 2.09 -12.95 -6.29
N VAL A 117 3.08 -12.12 -5.94
CA VAL A 117 3.68 -12.09 -4.62
C VAL A 117 3.75 -10.68 -4.05
N TYR A 118 3.80 -10.61 -2.73
CA TYR A 118 4.03 -9.40 -1.96
C TYR A 118 5.36 -9.50 -1.22
N ILE A 119 6.19 -8.50 -1.38
CA ILE A 119 7.52 -8.40 -0.77
C ILE A 119 7.49 -7.28 0.27
N ARG A 120 7.94 -7.59 1.48
CA ARG A 120 7.97 -6.67 2.62
C ARG A 120 9.41 -6.45 3.09
N PRO A 121 10.15 -5.48 2.53
CA PRO A 121 11.38 -5.01 3.16
C PRO A 121 11.05 -4.11 4.35
N ALA A 122 11.83 -4.24 5.42
CA ALA A 122 11.73 -3.39 6.60
C ALA A 122 13.11 -3.10 7.17
N VAL A 123 13.31 -1.87 7.62
CA VAL A 123 14.47 -1.45 8.41
C VAL A 123 13.96 -1.04 9.80
N TYR A 124 14.58 -1.55 10.84
CA TYR A 124 14.05 -1.40 12.18
C TYR A 124 15.17 -1.16 13.22
N LYS A 125 14.86 -0.40 14.27
CA LYS A 125 15.75 -0.25 15.42
C LYS A 125 15.79 -1.55 16.18
N SER A 126 16.94 -2.26 16.11
CA SER A 126 17.14 -3.59 16.69
C SER A 126 17.63 -3.56 18.14
N GLY A 127 17.99 -2.40 18.67
CA GLY A 127 18.44 -2.25 20.05
C GLY A 127 17.39 -2.68 21.07
N THR A 128 17.85 -3.26 22.19
CA THR A 128 17.02 -3.83 23.26
C THR A 128 17.00 -3.01 24.55
N ALA A 129 17.58 -1.80 24.53
CA ALA A 129 17.54 -0.90 25.69
C ALA A 129 16.16 -0.27 25.87
N VAL A 130 15.67 -0.24 27.11
CA VAL A 130 14.46 0.48 27.45
C VAL A 130 14.70 1.98 27.33
N GLY A 131 13.90 2.67 26.51
CA GLY A 131 13.98 4.12 26.31
C GLY A 131 13.60 4.53 24.87
N VAL A 132 13.05 5.73 24.74
CA VAL A 132 12.55 6.29 23.49
C VAL A 132 13.56 7.29 22.91
N LYS A 133 14.52 6.80 22.11
CA LYS A 133 15.43 7.65 21.33
C LYS A 133 15.75 7.01 20.00
N LEU A 134 16.13 7.81 19.01
CA LEU A 134 16.48 7.33 17.67
C LEU A 134 18.00 7.26 17.42
N HIS A 135 18.75 8.19 18.01
CA HIS A 135 20.22 8.28 17.82
C HIS A 135 20.98 7.23 18.65
N GLY A 136 22.13 6.80 18.16
CA GLY A 136 23.01 5.87 18.86
C GLY A 136 22.39 4.49 19.12
N MET A 137 21.38 4.09 18.34
CA MET A 137 20.72 2.79 18.47
C MET A 137 20.99 1.96 17.22
N PRO A 138 21.38 0.67 17.36
CA PRO A 138 21.54 -0.22 16.23
C PRO A 138 20.26 -0.40 15.45
N HIS A 139 20.38 -0.75 14.19
CA HIS A 139 19.27 -1.05 13.30
C HIS A 139 19.67 -2.13 12.30
N ASP A 140 18.69 -2.89 11.86
CA ASP A 140 18.86 -4.01 10.96
C ASP A 140 17.83 -4.01 9.84
N LEU A 141 18.10 -4.82 8.82
CA LEU A 141 17.25 -5.02 7.65
C LEU A 141 16.67 -6.44 7.66
N CYS A 142 15.36 -6.54 7.43
CA CYS A 142 14.73 -7.78 7.07
C CYS A 142 13.89 -7.63 5.81
N MET A 143 13.67 -8.73 5.10
CA MET A 143 12.83 -8.75 3.90
C MET A 143 12.21 -10.13 3.73
N PHE A 144 10.88 -10.21 3.64
CA PHE A 144 10.18 -11.45 3.36
C PHE A 144 9.28 -11.33 2.12
N VAL A 145 8.87 -12.47 1.60
CA VAL A 145 7.95 -12.57 0.46
C VAL A 145 6.88 -13.61 0.74
N VAL A 146 5.64 -13.29 0.36
CA VAL A 146 4.49 -14.19 0.49
C VAL A 146 3.64 -14.15 -0.78
N PRO A 147 2.93 -15.22 -1.14
CA PRO A 147 1.88 -15.15 -2.17
C PRO A 147 0.83 -14.13 -1.78
N PHE A 148 0.36 -13.34 -2.76
CA PHE A 148 -0.62 -12.30 -2.48
C PHE A 148 -1.46 -12.01 -3.73
N GLY A 149 -2.70 -12.48 -3.72
CA GLY A 149 -3.66 -12.28 -4.80
C GLY A 149 -4.34 -10.91 -4.81
N ASN A 150 -5.34 -10.75 -5.67
CA ASN A 150 -6.24 -9.62 -5.70
C ASN A 150 -7.41 -9.88 -4.73
N TYR A 151 -7.88 -8.84 -4.05
CA TYR A 151 -8.99 -8.92 -3.10
C TYR A 151 -10.09 -7.86 -3.32
N VAL A 152 -9.95 -7.03 -4.34
CA VAL A 152 -10.98 -6.04 -4.72
C VAL A 152 -11.67 -6.50 -5.99
N ASP A 153 -13.00 -6.54 -5.97
CA ASP A 153 -13.82 -6.75 -7.16
C ASP A 153 -13.96 -5.40 -7.88
N VAL A 154 -13.25 -5.27 -8.99
CA VAL A 154 -13.19 -4.01 -9.76
C VAL A 154 -14.50 -3.66 -10.42
N ASP A 155 -15.34 -4.66 -10.72
CA ASP A 155 -16.63 -4.42 -11.40
C ASP A 155 -17.69 -3.89 -10.44
N LYS A 156 -17.60 -4.26 -9.16
CA LYS A 156 -18.50 -3.74 -8.12
C LYS A 156 -18.04 -2.39 -7.57
N GLY A 157 -16.73 -2.15 -7.52
CA GLY A 157 -16.14 -1.05 -6.76
C GLY A 157 -16.29 -1.24 -5.25
N ILE A 158 -15.79 -0.28 -4.48
CA ILE A 158 -15.83 -0.29 -3.02
C ILE A 158 -16.61 0.88 -2.47
N THR A 159 -17.07 0.73 -1.22
CA THR A 159 -17.74 1.77 -0.44
C THR A 159 -16.80 2.35 0.61
N MET A 160 -16.92 3.65 0.87
CA MET A 160 -16.09 4.34 1.85
C MET A 160 -16.93 5.17 2.83
N MET A 161 -16.41 5.37 4.03
CA MET A 161 -16.89 6.39 4.96
C MET A 161 -15.77 7.37 5.33
N THR A 162 -16.15 8.59 5.66
CA THR A 162 -15.22 9.54 6.26
C THR A 162 -14.94 9.16 7.71
N SER A 163 -13.69 8.83 8.04
CA SER A 163 -13.28 8.47 9.39
C SER A 163 -13.40 9.64 10.38
N THR A 164 -13.76 9.34 11.62
CA THR A 164 -13.69 10.29 12.72
C THR A 164 -12.23 10.57 13.14
N TRP A 165 -11.32 9.61 12.90
CA TRP A 165 -9.90 9.78 13.12
C TRP A 165 -9.28 10.64 12.02
N ARG A 166 -8.35 11.53 12.43
CA ARG A 166 -7.61 12.39 11.51
C ARG A 166 -6.27 11.78 11.15
N ARG A 167 -5.73 12.19 10.00
CA ARG A 167 -4.37 11.83 9.59
C ARG A 167 -3.35 12.38 10.59
N ASN A 168 -2.27 11.63 10.86
CA ASN A 168 -1.15 12.16 11.61
C ASN A 168 -0.52 13.32 10.82
N PRO A 169 -0.46 14.53 11.39
CA PRO A 169 0.19 15.65 10.71
C PRO A 169 1.72 15.46 10.67
N ASP A 170 2.39 16.15 9.73
CA ASP A 170 3.83 16.02 9.51
C ASP A 170 4.67 16.35 10.76
N ASP A 171 4.17 17.24 11.63
CA ASP A 171 4.79 17.63 12.92
C ASP A 171 4.56 16.62 14.06
N SER A 172 3.87 15.51 13.79
CA SER A 172 3.66 14.40 14.72
C SER A 172 4.38 13.14 14.23
N ILE A 173 3.79 12.42 13.28
CA ILE A 173 4.43 11.30 12.59
C ILE A 173 4.36 11.59 11.10
N PRO A 174 5.50 11.95 10.45
CA PRO A 174 5.49 12.43 9.07
C PRO A 174 4.93 11.38 8.11
N ALA A 175 3.87 11.72 7.39
CA ALA A 175 3.16 10.82 6.48
C ALA A 175 4.02 10.34 5.29
N ARG A 176 5.01 11.17 4.87
CA ARG A 176 5.99 10.77 3.85
C ARG A 176 6.88 9.60 4.28
N GLY A 177 7.04 9.38 5.60
CA GLY A 177 7.71 8.24 6.19
C GLY A 177 6.75 7.07 6.36
N LYS A 178 7.02 5.93 5.70
CA LYS A 178 6.27 4.69 5.90
C LYS A 178 6.70 4.03 7.21
N ILE A 179 6.38 4.70 8.35
CA ILE A 179 6.84 4.36 9.71
C ILE A 179 5.86 3.37 10.36
N THR A 180 6.39 2.27 10.91
CA THR A 180 5.57 1.20 11.51
C THR A 180 4.64 1.69 12.61
N GLY A 181 5.12 2.56 13.51
CA GLY A 181 4.31 3.12 14.60
C GLY A 181 3.13 3.99 14.13
N GLY A 182 3.25 4.62 12.95
CA GLY A 182 2.17 5.41 12.35
C GLY A 182 0.97 4.57 11.90
N TYR A 183 1.17 3.27 11.69
CA TYR A 183 0.11 2.37 11.20
C TYR A 183 -0.98 2.07 12.23
N VAL A 184 -0.76 2.35 13.50
CA VAL A 184 -1.82 2.28 14.52
C VAL A 184 -2.95 3.27 14.19
N ASN A 185 -2.62 4.49 13.75
CA ASN A 185 -3.63 5.47 13.31
C ASN A 185 -4.44 4.94 12.11
N MET A 186 -3.77 4.32 11.14
CA MET A 186 -4.43 3.70 9.98
C MET A 186 -5.32 2.52 10.38
N ALA A 187 -4.89 1.71 11.36
CA ALA A 187 -5.68 0.61 11.89
C ALA A 187 -6.97 1.08 12.55
N PHE A 188 -6.95 2.19 13.30
CA PHE A 188 -8.17 2.80 13.85
C PHE A 188 -9.15 3.21 12.75
N GLN A 189 -8.66 3.88 11.71
CA GLN A 189 -9.46 4.34 10.57
C GLN A 189 -10.11 3.17 9.81
N LYS A 190 -9.32 2.16 9.48
CA LYS A 190 -9.79 0.98 8.75
C LYS A 190 -10.80 0.18 9.58
N THR A 191 -10.50 -0.06 10.86
CA THR A 191 -11.40 -0.78 11.77
C THR A 191 -12.73 -0.04 11.95
N GLU A 192 -12.71 1.29 12.08
CA GLU A 192 -13.92 2.11 12.15
C GLU A 192 -14.80 1.91 10.92
N ALA A 193 -14.21 1.96 9.72
CA ALA A 193 -14.95 1.75 8.48
C ALA A 193 -15.57 0.35 8.41
N GLU A 194 -14.80 -0.70 8.67
CA GLU A 194 -15.29 -2.08 8.62
C GLU A 194 -16.39 -2.36 9.64
N LEU A 195 -16.27 -1.85 10.87
CA LEU A 195 -17.31 -1.99 11.90
C LEU A 195 -18.61 -1.23 11.55
N ASN A 196 -18.53 -0.23 10.67
CA ASN A 196 -19.69 0.50 10.17
C ASN A 196 -20.19 -0.04 8.81
N GLY A 197 -19.65 -1.16 8.32
CA GLY A 197 -20.12 -1.84 7.11
C GLY A 197 -19.59 -1.27 5.80
N TYR A 198 -18.49 -0.49 5.85
CA TYR A 198 -17.80 0.04 4.68
C TYR A 198 -16.50 -0.72 4.38
N ASP A 199 -16.09 -0.70 3.13
CA ASP A 199 -14.87 -1.39 2.70
C ASP A 199 -13.60 -0.61 3.09
N GLU A 200 -13.65 0.75 3.16
CA GLU A 200 -12.48 1.57 3.41
C GLU A 200 -12.86 2.93 4.02
N ALA A 201 -11.87 3.64 4.61
CA ALA A 201 -12.03 4.95 5.20
C ALA A 201 -11.40 6.05 4.33
N LEU A 202 -12.12 7.15 4.10
CA LEU A 202 -11.54 8.43 3.72
C LEU A 202 -11.03 9.13 4.97
N VAL A 203 -9.79 9.59 4.95
CA VAL A 203 -9.16 10.27 6.08
C VAL A 203 -8.93 11.73 5.75
N LEU A 204 -9.30 12.60 6.68
CA LEU A 204 -9.09 14.04 6.54
C LEU A 204 -7.83 14.46 7.29
N THR A 205 -7.19 15.53 6.82
CA THR A 205 -6.17 16.25 7.56
C THR A 205 -6.76 16.86 8.85
N LYS A 206 -5.91 17.36 9.73
CA LYS A 206 -6.31 18.11 10.92
C LYS A 206 -7.24 19.28 10.58
N ASP A 207 -7.00 19.94 9.44
CA ASP A 207 -7.73 21.13 9.02
C ASP A 207 -8.96 20.81 8.15
N GLY A 208 -9.23 19.52 7.88
CA GLY A 208 -10.46 19.06 7.24
C GLY A 208 -10.37 18.81 5.73
N ALA A 209 -9.24 19.06 5.07
CA ALA A 209 -9.03 18.65 3.70
C ALA A 209 -8.95 17.11 3.58
N ALA A 210 -9.36 16.55 2.46
CA ALA A 210 -9.21 15.13 2.21
C ALA A 210 -7.73 14.81 1.99
N SER A 211 -7.19 13.88 2.81
CA SER A 211 -5.79 13.46 2.76
C SER A 211 -5.61 12.24 1.85
N GLU A 212 -5.90 11.09 2.34
CA GLU A 212 -5.85 9.81 1.62
C GLU A 212 -6.83 8.80 2.24
N ALA A 213 -6.92 7.57 1.75
CA ALA A 213 -7.58 6.49 2.45
C ALA A 213 -6.73 6.00 3.63
N SER A 214 -7.20 5.01 4.40
CA SER A 214 -6.44 4.51 5.56
C SER A 214 -5.00 4.12 5.17
N ALA A 215 -4.79 3.46 4.04
CA ALA A 215 -3.48 2.99 3.58
C ALA A 215 -3.26 3.09 2.06
N ALA A 216 -3.96 3.98 1.37
CA ALA A 216 -3.89 4.18 -0.08
C ALA A 216 -4.13 5.65 -0.45
N ASN A 217 -3.45 6.15 -1.48
CA ASN A 217 -3.80 7.44 -2.06
C ASN A 217 -5.11 7.35 -2.84
N PHE A 218 -5.74 8.48 -3.12
CA PHE A 218 -6.93 8.52 -3.97
C PHE A 218 -6.79 9.54 -5.10
N PHE A 219 -7.59 9.33 -6.12
CA PHE A 219 -7.88 10.27 -7.18
C PHE A 219 -9.38 10.43 -7.32
N ILE A 220 -9.83 11.64 -7.68
CA ILE A 220 -11.17 11.91 -8.17
C ILE A 220 -11.10 12.38 -9.62
N VAL A 221 -12.19 12.23 -10.35
CA VAL A 221 -12.37 12.82 -11.68
C VAL A 221 -13.44 13.90 -11.61
N ARG A 222 -13.16 15.07 -12.16
CA ARG A 222 -14.11 16.16 -12.33
C ARG A 222 -13.93 16.74 -13.73
N ASP A 223 -15.02 16.76 -14.51
CA ASP A 223 -15.00 17.30 -15.88
C ASP A 223 -13.86 16.73 -16.74
N GLY A 224 -13.56 15.44 -16.59
CA GLY A 224 -12.50 14.73 -17.30
C GLY A 224 -11.07 15.01 -16.79
N VAL A 225 -10.89 15.77 -15.72
CA VAL A 225 -9.60 16.04 -15.07
C VAL A 225 -9.40 15.10 -13.89
N LEU A 226 -8.25 14.44 -13.84
CA LEU A 226 -7.85 13.56 -12.74
C LEU A 226 -7.16 14.38 -11.64
N ILE A 227 -7.75 14.42 -10.44
CA ILE A 227 -7.35 15.28 -9.34
C ILE A 227 -6.95 14.43 -8.12
N THR A 228 -5.86 14.83 -7.44
CA THR A 228 -5.38 14.15 -6.22
C THR A 228 -4.78 15.17 -5.25
N PRO A 229 -4.87 14.93 -3.92
CA PRO A 229 -4.28 15.81 -2.92
C PRO A 229 -2.76 15.98 -3.07
N PRO A 230 -2.21 17.14 -2.70
CA PRO A 230 -0.77 17.39 -2.65
C PRO A 230 -0.12 16.65 -1.48
N THR A 231 1.19 16.49 -1.54
CA THR A 231 1.95 15.85 -0.45
C THR A 231 1.98 16.66 0.85
N SER A 232 1.60 17.94 0.79
CA SER A 232 1.41 18.81 1.97
C SER A 232 0.15 18.44 2.78
N ASP A 233 -0.76 17.65 2.24
CA ASP A 233 -1.99 17.23 2.91
C ASP A 233 -1.79 15.90 3.66
N ASP A 234 -0.60 15.69 4.21
CA ASP A 234 -0.22 14.56 5.06
C ASP A 234 -0.39 13.19 4.37
N ILE A 235 -0.20 13.11 3.06
CA ILE A 235 -0.25 11.86 2.31
C ILE A 235 1.12 11.19 2.18
N LEU A 236 1.12 9.88 1.99
CA LEU A 236 2.31 9.16 1.54
C LEU A 236 2.61 9.51 0.08
N GLU A 237 3.89 9.75 -0.24
CA GLU A 237 4.37 9.88 -1.63
C GLU A 237 4.29 8.51 -2.33
N GLY A 238 3.10 8.17 -2.84
CA GLY A 238 2.78 6.84 -3.36
C GLY A 238 3.49 6.53 -4.68
N ILE A 239 4.20 5.38 -4.74
CA ILE A 239 4.84 4.91 -5.97
C ILE A 239 3.78 4.49 -7.00
N THR A 240 2.69 3.87 -6.56
CA THR A 240 1.53 3.59 -7.43
C THR A 240 0.88 4.89 -7.91
N ARG A 241 0.78 5.91 -7.05
CA ARG A 241 0.28 7.24 -7.43
C ARG A 241 1.13 7.85 -8.55
N THR A 242 2.46 7.74 -8.48
CA THR A 242 3.36 8.15 -9.57
C THR A 242 3.07 7.37 -10.85
N GLY A 243 2.84 6.07 -10.75
CA GLY A 243 2.44 5.25 -11.90
C GLY A 243 1.13 5.69 -12.53
N VAL A 244 0.13 6.10 -11.73
CA VAL A 244 -1.14 6.64 -12.24
C VAL A 244 -0.91 7.92 -13.05
N PHE A 245 -0.02 8.83 -12.64
CA PHE A 245 0.32 10.01 -13.43
C PHE A 245 0.96 9.65 -14.78
N GLU A 246 1.85 8.66 -14.80
CA GLU A 246 2.47 8.21 -16.05
C GLU A 246 1.44 7.57 -17.00
N ILE A 247 0.51 6.79 -16.45
CA ILE A 247 -0.61 6.22 -17.22
C ILE A 247 -1.50 7.33 -17.76
N ALA A 248 -1.92 8.27 -16.91
CA ALA A 248 -2.75 9.38 -17.32
C ALA A 248 -2.12 10.19 -18.46
N ALA A 249 -0.82 10.48 -18.35
CA ALA A 249 -0.06 11.15 -19.40
C ALA A 249 -0.04 10.35 -20.72
N ALA A 250 0.14 9.02 -20.63
CA ALA A 250 0.15 8.13 -21.81
C ALA A 250 -1.23 7.98 -22.48
N LEU A 251 -2.31 8.23 -21.73
CA LEU A 251 -3.70 8.21 -22.20
C LEU A 251 -4.23 9.61 -22.58
N GLY A 252 -3.43 10.66 -22.36
CA GLY A 252 -3.86 12.04 -22.63
C GLY A 252 -4.89 12.59 -21.63
N ILE A 253 -4.99 11.98 -20.43
CA ILE A 253 -5.89 12.44 -19.38
C ILE A 253 -5.21 13.57 -18.60
N PRO A 254 -5.82 14.77 -18.54
CA PRO A 254 -5.26 15.89 -17.78
C PRO A 254 -5.27 15.60 -16.28
N THR A 255 -4.21 16.04 -15.59
CA THR A 255 -4.03 15.79 -14.16
C THR A 255 -3.83 17.09 -13.39
N GLU A 256 -4.38 17.16 -12.19
CA GLU A 256 -4.19 18.30 -11.28
C GLU A 256 -3.83 17.78 -9.86
N VAL A 257 -2.88 18.47 -9.23
CA VAL A 257 -2.50 18.23 -7.83
C VAL A 257 -2.89 19.45 -7.02
N ARG A 258 -3.92 19.33 -6.21
CA ARG A 258 -4.43 20.37 -5.33
C ARG A 258 -5.19 19.79 -4.13
N ALA A 259 -5.45 20.63 -3.14
CA ALA A 259 -6.34 20.26 -2.04
C ALA A 259 -7.73 19.88 -2.56
N VAL A 260 -8.34 18.90 -1.91
CA VAL A 260 -9.67 18.37 -2.22
C VAL A 260 -10.52 18.45 -0.96
N ASP A 261 -11.65 19.14 -1.05
CA ASP A 261 -12.63 19.17 0.02
C ASP A 261 -13.44 17.89 0.07
N ARG A 262 -13.82 17.43 1.28
CA ARG A 262 -14.69 16.25 1.42
C ARG A 262 -15.97 16.37 0.59
N SER A 263 -16.60 17.55 0.59
CA SER A 263 -17.84 17.77 -0.15
C SER A 263 -17.65 17.76 -1.67
N GLU A 264 -16.45 18.05 -2.17
CA GLU A 264 -16.12 17.94 -3.58
C GLU A 264 -16.18 16.49 -4.05
N ILE A 265 -15.77 15.54 -3.22
CA ILE A 265 -15.82 14.11 -3.53
C ILE A 265 -17.27 13.66 -3.74
N TYR A 266 -18.25 14.21 -3.01
CA TYR A 266 -19.67 13.84 -3.17
C TYR A 266 -20.26 14.20 -4.54
N VAL A 267 -19.63 15.15 -5.24
CA VAL A 267 -20.06 15.60 -6.57
C VAL A 267 -19.04 15.26 -7.66
N ALA A 268 -18.08 14.38 -7.34
CA ALA A 268 -17.12 13.88 -8.30
C ALA A 268 -17.77 12.93 -9.31
N ASP A 269 -17.28 12.94 -10.55
CA ASP A 269 -17.74 12.05 -11.61
C ASP A 269 -17.27 10.62 -11.37
N GLU A 270 -16.02 10.46 -10.84
CA GLU A 270 -15.43 9.18 -10.51
C GLU A 270 -14.48 9.34 -9.31
N MET A 271 -14.21 8.23 -8.62
CA MET A 271 -13.15 8.13 -7.61
C MET A 271 -12.51 6.75 -7.65
N PHE A 272 -11.22 6.66 -7.37
CA PHE A 272 -10.55 5.40 -7.13
C PHE A 272 -9.37 5.55 -6.16
N LEU A 273 -9.03 4.47 -5.49
CA LEU A 273 -7.85 4.35 -4.64
C LEU A 273 -6.69 3.76 -5.44
N CYS A 274 -5.46 4.11 -5.04
CA CYS A 274 -4.26 3.49 -5.57
C CYS A 274 -3.20 3.24 -4.49
N GLY A 275 -2.57 2.07 -4.55
CA GLY A 275 -1.52 1.66 -3.62
C GLY A 275 -1.06 0.25 -3.88
N THR A 276 0.09 -0.15 -3.34
CA THR A 276 0.64 -1.50 -3.59
C THR A 276 -0.31 -2.62 -3.11
N GLY A 277 -0.96 -2.43 -1.95
CA GLY A 277 -1.90 -3.41 -1.41
C GLY A 277 -3.17 -3.49 -2.23
N VAL A 278 -3.89 -2.38 -2.32
CA VAL A 278 -5.18 -2.24 -2.99
C VAL A 278 -5.06 -2.25 -4.52
N GLN A 279 -3.87 -2.04 -5.06
CA GLN A 279 -3.60 -1.82 -6.48
C GLN A 279 -4.35 -0.60 -7.02
N LEU A 280 -5.42 -0.80 -7.78
CA LEU A 280 -6.38 0.23 -8.18
C LEU A 280 -7.78 -0.26 -7.81
N ALA A 281 -8.47 0.48 -6.95
CA ALA A 281 -9.82 0.14 -6.48
C ALA A 281 -10.78 1.29 -6.76
N PRO A 282 -11.72 1.14 -7.71
CA PRO A 282 -12.76 2.12 -7.92
C PRO A 282 -13.65 2.28 -6.68
N VAL A 283 -14.03 3.53 -6.37
CA VAL A 283 -14.93 3.86 -5.27
C VAL A 283 -16.26 4.32 -5.85
N VAL A 284 -17.34 3.68 -5.41
CA VAL A 284 -18.70 3.94 -5.95
C VAL A 284 -19.61 4.66 -4.95
N GLU A 285 -19.21 4.71 -3.68
CA GLU A 285 -19.98 5.35 -2.62
C GLU A 285 -19.05 5.96 -1.56
N LEU A 286 -19.39 7.16 -1.06
CA LEU A 286 -18.79 7.77 0.11
C LEU A 286 -19.89 8.33 1.03
N ASP A 287 -19.88 7.96 2.31
CA ASP A 287 -20.83 8.45 3.34
C ASP A 287 -22.30 8.32 2.90
N HIS A 288 -22.70 7.16 2.40
CA HIS A 288 -24.04 6.86 1.82
C HIS A 288 -24.43 7.73 0.62
N ARG A 289 -23.46 8.32 -0.09
CA ARG A 289 -23.68 9.09 -1.31
C ARG A 289 -23.00 8.41 -2.47
N PRO A 290 -23.77 8.10 -3.55
CA PRO A 290 -23.15 7.52 -4.75
C PRO A 290 -22.19 8.52 -5.40
N ILE A 291 -21.02 8.05 -5.81
CA ILE A 291 -20.07 8.77 -6.66
C ILE A 291 -20.33 8.38 -8.10
N GLY A 292 -20.44 9.34 -9.03
CA GLY A 292 -20.66 9.07 -10.44
C GLY A 292 -21.90 8.21 -10.74
N GLY A 293 -22.95 8.33 -9.93
CA GLY A 293 -24.16 7.50 -10.05
C GLY A 293 -24.02 6.09 -9.50
N GLY A 294 -23.06 5.83 -8.62
CA GLY A 294 -22.85 4.56 -7.92
C GLY A 294 -22.29 3.44 -8.79
N ARG A 295 -21.51 3.78 -9.80
CA ARG A 295 -20.88 2.83 -10.73
C ARG A 295 -19.43 3.18 -11.01
N VAL A 296 -18.65 2.18 -11.38
CA VAL A 296 -17.25 2.36 -11.81
C VAL A 296 -17.20 3.22 -13.06
N GLY A 297 -16.45 4.31 -12.98
CA GLY A 297 -16.33 5.27 -14.07
C GLY A 297 -15.39 4.79 -15.19
N HIS A 298 -15.52 5.43 -16.34
CA HIS A 298 -14.77 5.09 -17.55
C HIS A 298 -13.25 5.36 -17.39
N ILE A 299 -12.88 6.52 -16.85
CA ILE A 299 -11.47 6.89 -16.66
C ILE A 299 -10.79 5.98 -15.64
N ALA A 300 -11.48 5.69 -14.53
CA ALA A 300 -10.97 4.75 -13.51
C ALA A 300 -10.73 3.35 -14.12
N ARG A 301 -11.63 2.87 -14.97
CA ARG A 301 -11.50 1.58 -15.67
C ARG A 301 -10.34 1.58 -16.67
N GLU A 302 -10.21 2.61 -17.47
CA GLU A 302 -9.13 2.73 -18.46
C GLU A 302 -7.75 2.77 -17.80
N ILE A 303 -7.62 3.53 -16.71
CA ILE A 303 -6.38 3.57 -15.90
C ILE A 303 -6.12 2.19 -15.27
N HIS A 304 -7.15 1.53 -14.73
CA HIS A 304 -7.03 0.18 -14.16
C HIS A 304 -6.53 -0.84 -15.20
N ASP A 305 -7.17 -0.92 -16.35
CA ASP A 305 -6.82 -1.92 -17.38
C ASP A 305 -5.40 -1.67 -17.92
N THR A 306 -5.04 -0.41 -18.13
CA THR A 306 -3.67 -0.01 -18.52
C THR A 306 -2.64 -0.40 -17.45
N TYR A 307 -2.96 -0.17 -16.16
CA TYR A 307 -2.08 -0.56 -15.06
C TYR A 307 -1.83 -2.06 -15.03
N PHE A 308 -2.87 -2.89 -15.17
CA PHE A 308 -2.72 -4.34 -15.13
C PHE A 308 -1.99 -4.89 -16.34
N ALA A 309 -2.16 -4.32 -17.52
CA ALA A 309 -1.34 -4.65 -18.70
C ALA A 309 0.13 -4.26 -18.47
N ALA A 310 0.38 -3.09 -17.88
CA ALA A 310 1.73 -2.61 -17.58
C ALA A 310 2.47 -3.53 -16.59
N VAL A 311 1.86 -3.87 -15.45
CA VAL A 311 2.52 -4.64 -14.38
C VAL A 311 2.76 -6.11 -14.76
N ARG A 312 2.03 -6.64 -15.74
CA ARG A 312 2.26 -7.97 -16.30
C ARG A 312 3.24 -7.99 -17.48
N GLY A 313 3.75 -6.81 -17.88
CA GLY A 313 4.71 -6.69 -18.99
C GLY A 313 4.07 -6.78 -20.37
N GLU A 314 2.76 -6.63 -20.47
CA GLU A 314 1.98 -6.68 -21.71
C GLU A 314 1.96 -5.33 -22.44
N ASP A 315 2.15 -4.22 -21.71
CA ASP A 315 2.26 -2.88 -22.30
C ASP A 315 3.72 -2.42 -22.38
N PRO A 316 4.27 -2.29 -23.60
CA PRO A 316 5.67 -1.91 -23.81
C PRO A 316 6.02 -0.51 -23.32
N ARG A 317 5.04 0.40 -23.19
CA ARG A 317 5.25 1.77 -22.73
C ARG A 317 5.82 1.82 -21.30
N PHE A 318 5.49 0.82 -20.47
CA PHE A 318 5.81 0.77 -19.05
C PHE A 318 6.85 -0.31 -18.68
N LYS A 319 7.58 -0.86 -19.66
CA LYS A 319 8.63 -1.87 -19.39
C LYS A 319 9.69 -1.40 -18.40
N HIS A 320 9.95 -0.10 -18.32
CA HIS A 320 10.91 0.49 -17.41
C HIS A 320 10.49 0.38 -15.92
N TRP A 321 9.24 0.07 -15.63
CA TRP A 321 8.76 -0.20 -14.28
C TRP A 321 9.19 -1.58 -13.76
N LEU A 322 9.58 -2.47 -14.64
CA LEU A 322 9.63 -3.90 -14.37
C LEU A 322 11.06 -4.40 -14.18
N THR A 323 11.26 -5.15 -13.11
CA THR A 323 12.46 -5.96 -12.88
C THR A 323 12.10 -7.42 -13.14
N PRO A 324 12.57 -8.03 -14.24
CA PRO A 324 12.27 -9.43 -14.51
C PRO A 324 13.00 -10.35 -13.53
N ILE A 325 12.27 -11.30 -12.97
CA ILE A 325 12.76 -12.32 -12.04
C ILE A 325 12.53 -13.68 -12.73
N PRO A 326 13.55 -14.25 -13.40
CA PRO A 326 13.40 -15.51 -14.09
C PRO A 326 13.01 -16.64 -13.13
N SER A 327 12.12 -17.53 -13.56
CA SER A 327 11.91 -18.81 -12.91
C SER A 327 13.22 -19.62 -12.94
N ARG A 328 13.46 -20.45 -11.91
CA ARG A 328 14.61 -21.36 -11.86
C ARG A 328 14.62 -22.32 -13.03
#